data_0af4b9a3dc259be38b1fa7641790ddb5
#
_entry.id   0af4b9a3dc259be38b1fa7641790ddb5
#
_cell.length_a   1.000
_cell.length_b   1.000
_cell.length_c   1.000
_cell.angle_alpha   90.00
_cell.angle_beta   90.00
_cell.angle_gamma   90.00
#
_symmetry.space_group_name_H-M   'P 1'
#
loop_
_entity.id
_entity.type
_entity.pdbx_description
1 polymer ?
#
loop_
_entity_poly.entity_id
_entity_poly.type
_entity_poly.pdbx_seq_one_letter_code
_entity_poly.pdbx_strand_id
1 'polypeptide(L)'
;MNDIYDLTKAIDPTRPVNDASGDGHIKTDIWAVHDYTREYDRLVANHTFKPGVEPYRNEPKKPFLAKYNGQPYMVDEMGGLPWIKESERSSSWGYGANIDKMEDFYKILEAQIDAFKACKHVVGICYTQLTDVEQEKNGIYYYDRTPKFDVARIKSIFEKIPSYIENPQDLSDWKAK
;
A
#
# COMPACT_ATOMS: atom_id res chain seq x y z
N MET A 1 14.20 5.72 -17.80
CA MET A 1 13.55 4.58 -17.10
C MET A 1 13.73 3.28 -17.86
N ASN A 2 13.45 3.19 -19.17
CA ASN A 2 13.67 1.93 -19.93
C ASN A 2 15.08 1.38 -19.78
N ASP A 3 16.11 2.21 -19.98
CA ASP A 3 17.51 1.79 -19.91
C ASP A 3 17.88 1.26 -18.52
N ILE A 4 17.32 1.84 -17.45
CA ILE A 4 17.55 1.36 -16.08
C ILE A 4 16.88 0.02 -15.86
N TYR A 5 15.64 -0.16 -16.34
CA TYR A 5 14.96 -1.44 -16.29
C TYR A 5 15.77 -2.52 -17.03
N ASP A 6 16.18 -2.24 -18.27
CA ASP A 6 16.92 -3.20 -19.09
C ASP A 6 18.28 -3.54 -18.47
N LEU A 7 18.98 -2.56 -17.92
CA LEU A 7 20.24 -2.77 -17.19
C LEU A 7 20.03 -3.63 -15.95
N THR A 8 18.98 -3.36 -15.17
CA THR A 8 18.66 -4.14 -13.97
C THR A 8 18.38 -5.59 -14.33
N LYS A 9 17.58 -5.85 -15.38
CA LYS A 9 17.28 -7.21 -15.86
C LYS A 9 18.49 -7.91 -16.48
N ALA A 10 19.43 -7.16 -17.07
CA ALA A 10 20.67 -7.73 -17.59
C ALA A 10 21.61 -8.17 -16.45
N ILE A 11 21.60 -7.48 -15.32
CA ILE A 11 22.40 -7.83 -14.13
C ILE A 11 21.73 -8.94 -13.32
N ASP A 12 20.43 -8.82 -13.08
CA ASP A 12 19.63 -9.80 -12.31
C ASP A 12 18.28 -10.09 -12.99
N PRO A 13 18.20 -11.12 -13.83
CA PRO A 13 16.94 -11.51 -14.49
C PRO A 13 15.96 -12.23 -13.54
N THR A 14 16.39 -12.59 -12.32
CA THR A 14 15.63 -13.49 -11.43
C THR A 14 14.55 -12.76 -10.62
N ARG A 15 14.70 -11.46 -10.40
CA ARG A 15 13.76 -10.67 -9.61
C ARG A 15 12.86 -9.80 -10.49
N PRO A 16 11.58 -9.61 -10.09
CA PRO A 16 10.73 -8.62 -10.75
C PRO A 16 11.26 -7.21 -10.47
N VAL A 17 11.11 -6.33 -11.46
CA VAL A 17 11.49 -4.91 -11.37
C VAL A 17 10.25 -4.05 -11.33
N ASN A 18 10.12 -3.21 -10.30
CA ASN A 18 9.20 -2.09 -10.27
C ASN A 18 9.96 -0.84 -10.71
N ASP A 19 9.59 -0.26 -11.84
CA ASP A 19 10.32 0.86 -12.46
C ASP A 19 10.07 2.21 -11.78
N ALA A 20 8.96 2.32 -11.07
CA ALA A 20 8.60 3.49 -10.26
C ALA A 20 7.63 3.08 -9.15
N SER A 21 7.74 3.71 -7.99
CA SER A 21 6.69 3.67 -6.96
C SER A 21 5.50 4.49 -7.45
N GLY A 22 4.29 3.98 -7.25
CA GLY A 22 3.07 4.58 -7.78
C GLY A 22 2.85 4.25 -9.26
N ASP A 23 1.88 4.93 -9.88
CA ASP A 23 1.29 4.57 -11.18
C ASP A 23 1.94 5.20 -12.43
N GLY A 24 3.17 5.67 -12.29
CA GLY A 24 3.94 6.32 -13.36
C GLY A 24 4.76 5.37 -14.25
N HIS A 25 4.31 4.15 -14.51
CA HIS A 25 5.07 3.11 -15.19
C HIS A 25 5.37 3.37 -16.66
N ILE A 26 6.58 2.99 -17.09
CA ILE A 26 7.01 2.98 -18.49
C ILE A 26 7.34 1.55 -18.93
N LYS A 27 8.09 0.80 -18.12
CA LYS A 27 8.41 -0.61 -18.35
C LYS A 27 8.60 -1.30 -17.00
N THR A 28 7.65 -2.17 -16.63
CA THR A 28 7.61 -2.74 -15.28
C THR A 28 7.15 -4.18 -15.27
N ASP A 29 7.68 -4.98 -14.34
CA ASP A 29 7.19 -6.33 -14.05
C ASP A 29 6.05 -6.33 -13.01
N ILE A 30 5.93 -5.26 -12.21
CA ILE A 30 4.92 -5.09 -11.18
C ILE A 30 4.12 -3.82 -11.48
N TRP A 31 2.80 -3.89 -11.41
CA TRP A 31 1.95 -2.72 -11.54
C TRP A 31 1.66 -2.13 -10.15
N ALA A 32 2.40 -1.11 -9.78
CA ALA A 32 2.26 -0.43 -8.50
C ALA A 32 1.34 0.78 -8.60
N VAL A 33 0.59 1.07 -7.54
CA VAL A 33 -0.24 2.28 -7.42
C VAL A 33 -0.26 2.75 -5.97
N HIS A 34 -0.48 4.08 -5.78
CA HIS A 34 -0.72 4.67 -4.47
C HIS A 34 -2.20 4.90 -4.26
N ASP A 35 -2.76 4.50 -3.12
CA ASP A 35 -4.11 4.87 -2.72
C ASP A 35 -4.23 5.10 -1.21
N TYR A 36 -4.46 6.36 -0.83
CA TYR A 36 -4.63 6.81 0.56
C TYR A 36 -6.10 6.99 0.96
N THR A 37 -7.02 6.47 0.17
CA THR A 37 -8.46 6.47 0.48
C THR A 37 -8.70 5.74 1.81
N ARG A 38 -9.58 6.28 2.66
CA ARG A 38 -9.87 5.74 3.99
C ARG A 38 -11.15 4.90 4.03
N GLU A 39 -12.04 5.13 3.09
CA GLU A 39 -13.36 4.51 3.04
C GLU A 39 -13.30 3.14 2.37
N TYR A 40 -13.78 2.11 3.08
CA TYR A 40 -13.81 0.72 2.63
C TYR A 40 -14.42 0.56 1.24
N ASP A 41 -15.65 1.04 1.06
CA ASP A 41 -16.40 0.84 -0.20
C ASP A 41 -15.70 1.51 -1.39
N ARG A 42 -15.09 2.66 -1.16
CA ARG A 42 -14.35 3.39 -2.18
C ARG A 42 -13.07 2.67 -2.57
N LEU A 43 -12.32 2.13 -1.61
CA LEU A 43 -11.14 1.29 -1.87
C LEU A 43 -11.52 0.04 -2.66
N VAL A 44 -12.57 -0.67 -2.25
CA VAL A 44 -13.06 -1.84 -2.99
C VAL A 44 -13.45 -1.46 -4.42
N ALA A 45 -14.15 -0.31 -4.61
CA ALA A 45 -14.53 0.16 -5.94
C ALA A 45 -13.32 0.52 -6.82
N ASN A 46 -12.30 1.16 -6.24
CA ASN A 46 -11.05 1.52 -6.92
C ASN A 46 -10.28 0.28 -7.40
N HIS A 47 -10.19 -0.75 -6.55
CA HIS A 47 -9.33 -1.91 -6.80
C HIS A 47 -10.07 -3.16 -7.28
N THR A 48 -11.36 -3.05 -7.57
CA THR A 48 -12.10 -4.11 -8.26
C THR A 48 -11.93 -3.96 -9.77
N PHE A 49 -11.25 -4.93 -10.40
CA PHE A 49 -11.03 -4.91 -11.84
C PHE A 49 -12.33 -5.12 -12.62
N LYS A 50 -12.51 -4.33 -13.67
CA LYS A 50 -13.65 -4.43 -14.57
C LYS A 50 -13.13 -4.76 -15.97
N PRO A 51 -13.78 -5.69 -16.72
CA PRO A 51 -13.37 -6.03 -18.07
C PRO A 51 -13.30 -4.77 -18.98
N GLY A 52 -12.18 -4.61 -19.68
CA GLY A 52 -11.96 -3.50 -20.59
C GLY A 52 -11.69 -2.13 -19.94
N VAL A 53 -11.59 -2.08 -18.62
CA VAL A 53 -11.25 -0.86 -17.88
C VAL A 53 -9.82 -0.98 -17.33
N GLU A 54 -9.02 0.06 -17.53
CA GLU A 54 -7.67 0.14 -16.90
C GLU A 54 -7.81 0.10 -15.37
N PRO A 55 -6.87 -0.53 -14.66
CA PRO A 55 -6.82 -0.49 -13.21
C PRO A 55 -6.80 0.94 -12.68
N TYR A 56 -7.19 1.08 -11.40
CA TYR A 56 -7.13 2.35 -10.69
C TYR A 56 -5.76 3.01 -10.83
N ARG A 57 -5.78 4.32 -10.99
CA ARG A 57 -4.61 5.21 -10.97
C ARG A 57 -4.92 6.42 -10.11
N ASN A 58 -3.98 6.79 -9.29
CA ASN A 58 -4.05 8.05 -8.53
C ASN A 58 -3.77 9.27 -9.42
N GLU A 59 -2.85 9.12 -10.39
CA GLU A 59 -2.44 10.18 -11.31
C GLU A 59 -3.20 10.11 -12.65
N PRO A 60 -3.43 11.26 -13.30
CA PRO A 60 -4.01 11.29 -14.63
C PRO A 60 -3.16 10.52 -15.65
N LYS A 61 -3.82 9.79 -16.54
CA LYS A 61 -3.17 9.04 -17.62
C LYS A 61 -2.40 9.97 -18.55
N LYS A 62 -1.10 9.71 -18.72
CA LYS A 62 -0.25 10.40 -19.68
C LYS A 62 0.03 9.49 -20.88
N PRO A 63 0.09 10.02 -22.13
CA PRO A 63 0.20 9.19 -23.34
C PRO A 63 1.46 8.31 -23.40
N PHE A 64 2.53 8.70 -22.72
CA PHE A 64 3.80 7.98 -22.74
C PHE A 64 3.90 6.88 -21.66
N LEU A 65 2.91 6.79 -20.77
CA LEU A 65 2.90 5.75 -19.75
C LEU A 65 2.48 4.40 -20.32
N ALA A 66 3.03 3.34 -19.75
CA ALA A 66 2.65 1.96 -20.07
C ALA A 66 1.15 1.74 -19.87
N LYS A 67 0.60 0.79 -20.60
CA LYS A 67 -0.72 0.24 -20.33
C LYS A 67 -0.57 -1.01 -19.46
N TYR A 68 -1.54 -1.21 -18.56
CA TYR A 68 -1.62 -2.45 -17.81
C TYR A 68 -1.78 -3.64 -18.75
N ASN A 69 -0.99 -4.67 -18.55
CA ASN A 69 -0.99 -5.88 -19.38
C ASN A 69 -0.95 -7.17 -18.52
N GLY A 70 -1.66 -7.15 -17.39
CA GLY A 70 -1.75 -8.33 -16.53
C GLY A 70 -0.60 -8.52 -15.54
N GLN A 71 0.24 -7.52 -15.34
CA GLN A 71 1.27 -7.59 -14.31
C GLN A 71 0.66 -7.80 -12.93
N PRO A 72 1.38 -8.44 -11.97
CA PRO A 72 0.98 -8.44 -10.56
C PRO A 72 0.67 -7.02 -10.08
N TYR A 73 -0.53 -6.82 -9.51
CA TYR A 73 -1.02 -5.51 -9.13
C TYR A 73 -0.81 -5.28 -7.63
N MET A 74 -0.04 -4.26 -7.27
CA MET A 74 0.35 -3.94 -5.90
C MET A 74 -0.05 -2.51 -5.52
N VAL A 75 -0.59 -2.32 -4.32
CA VAL A 75 -0.76 -0.99 -3.73
C VAL A 75 0.47 -0.73 -2.86
N ASP A 76 1.52 -0.18 -3.47
CA ASP A 76 2.83 -0.02 -2.85
C ASP A 76 2.94 1.20 -1.93
N GLU A 77 1.88 2.04 -1.86
CA GLU A 77 1.65 3.00 -0.78
C GLU A 77 0.18 3.09 -0.42
N MET A 78 -0.13 2.88 0.86
CA MET A 78 -1.46 3.03 1.44
C MET A 78 -1.37 3.48 2.89
N GLY A 79 -2.50 3.75 3.51
CA GLY A 79 -2.54 4.18 4.92
C GLY A 79 -2.29 5.67 5.06
N GLY A 80 -1.04 6.05 5.30
CA GLY A 80 -0.66 7.45 5.46
C GLY A 80 -1.40 8.18 6.57
N LEU A 81 -1.86 7.43 7.58
CA LEU A 81 -2.77 7.93 8.62
C LEU A 81 -2.02 8.80 9.63
N PRO A 82 -2.22 10.14 9.64
CA PRO A 82 -1.47 11.02 10.52
C PRO A 82 -1.94 10.87 11.97
N TRP A 83 -0.95 10.69 12.84
CA TRP A 83 -1.10 10.78 14.29
C TRP A 83 -0.14 11.85 14.82
N ILE A 84 -0.62 13.10 14.84
CA ILE A 84 0.17 14.30 15.13
C ILE A 84 -0.24 14.86 16.48
N LYS A 85 0.73 15.04 17.38
CA LYS A 85 0.50 15.71 18.67
C LYS A 85 0.06 17.15 18.45
N GLU A 86 -0.80 17.66 19.31
CA GLU A 86 -1.34 19.03 19.20
C GLU A 86 -0.24 20.09 19.03
N SER A 87 0.83 19.96 19.79
CA SER A 87 1.98 20.88 19.75
C SER A 87 2.76 20.87 18.43
N GLU A 88 2.59 19.84 17.60
CA GLU A 88 3.31 19.66 16.34
C GLU A 88 2.45 19.91 15.09
N ARG A 89 1.15 20.14 15.24
CA ARG A 89 0.18 20.25 14.12
C ARG A 89 0.51 21.35 13.12
N SER A 90 1.09 22.46 13.58
CA SER A 90 1.45 23.58 12.70
C SER A 90 2.67 23.32 11.84
N SER A 91 3.51 22.32 12.20
CA SER A 91 4.78 22.03 11.54
C SER A 91 4.87 20.61 10.98
N SER A 92 3.80 19.82 11.12
CA SER A 92 3.77 18.43 10.69
C SER A 92 2.58 18.13 9.81
N TRP A 93 2.68 17.07 9.01
CA TRP A 93 1.65 16.67 8.07
C TRP A 93 1.51 15.16 7.93
N GLY A 94 0.47 14.73 7.23
CA GLY A 94 0.20 13.37 6.79
C GLY A 94 -0.87 13.36 5.73
N TYR A 95 -1.23 12.19 5.22
CA TYR A 95 -2.21 12.07 4.14
C TYR A 95 -3.65 12.16 4.68
N GLY A 96 -4.22 13.36 4.57
CA GLY A 96 -5.58 13.70 5.03
C GLY A 96 -5.63 14.28 6.44
N ALA A 97 -6.83 14.32 7.03
CA ALA A 97 -7.05 14.90 8.35
C ALA A 97 -6.37 14.09 9.46
N ASN A 98 -5.84 14.81 10.47
CA ASN A 98 -5.29 14.17 11.67
C ASN A 98 -6.34 13.30 12.36
N ILE A 99 -5.89 12.20 12.93
CA ILE A 99 -6.71 11.28 13.72
C ILE A 99 -6.45 11.57 15.19
N ASP A 100 -7.49 11.95 15.92
CA ASP A 100 -7.37 12.41 17.31
C ASP A 100 -7.68 11.32 18.34
N LYS A 101 -8.33 10.22 17.91
CA LYS A 101 -8.68 9.10 18.77
C LYS A 101 -7.98 7.83 18.29
N MET A 102 -7.27 7.17 19.20
CA MET A 102 -6.54 5.96 18.90
C MET A 102 -7.45 4.86 18.33
N GLU A 103 -8.66 4.73 18.84
CA GLU A 103 -9.61 3.74 18.37
C GLU A 103 -10.08 4.02 16.92
N ASP A 104 -10.19 5.28 16.53
CA ASP A 104 -10.53 5.64 15.15
C ASP A 104 -9.36 5.34 14.20
N PHE A 105 -8.11 5.47 14.65
CA PHE A 105 -6.94 5.03 13.89
C PHE A 105 -7.02 3.53 13.56
N TYR A 106 -7.27 2.69 14.58
CA TYR A 106 -7.38 1.24 14.37
C TYR A 106 -8.53 0.88 13.45
N LYS A 107 -9.70 1.52 13.61
CA LYS A 107 -10.88 1.27 12.74
C LYS A 107 -10.60 1.62 11.28
N ILE A 108 -9.96 2.76 11.02
CA ILE A 108 -9.63 3.19 9.66
C ILE A 108 -8.60 2.24 9.05
N LEU A 109 -7.52 1.92 9.78
CA LEU A 109 -6.51 0.98 9.32
C LEU A 109 -7.10 -0.40 9.02
N GLU A 110 -7.95 -0.91 9.91
CA GLU A 110 -8.63 -2.19 9.74
C GLU A 110 -9.53 -2.19 8.49
N ALA A 111 -10.31 -1.12 8.30
CA ALA A 111 -11.16 -0.98 7.12
C ALA A 111 -10.35 -0.94 5.81
N GLN A 112 -9.20 -0.25 5.80
CA GLN A 112 -8.30 -0.23 4.64
C GLN A 112 -7.74 -1.62 4.33
N ILE A 113 -7.22 -2.31 5.34
CA ILE A 113 -6.66 -3.66 5.18
C ILE A 113 -7.73 -4.65 4.72
N ASP A 114 -8.93 -4.60 5.29
CA ASP A 114 -10.04 -5.46 4.90
C ASP A 114 -10.48 -5.20 3.46
N ALA A 115 -10.51 -3.93 3.02
CA ALA A 115 -10.84 -3.57 1.64
C ALA A 115 -9.82 -4.13 0.64
N PHE A 116 -8.53 -3.97 0.88
CA PHE A 116 -7.51 -4.55 0.00
C PHE A 116 -7.55 -6.07 -0.02
N LYS A 117 -7.77 -6.70 1.14
CA LYS A 117 -7.91 -8.17 1.24
C LYS A 117 -9.20 -8.70 0.58
N ALA A 118 -10.21 -7.89 0.38
CA ALA A 118 -11.39 -8.25 -0.42
C ALA A 118 -11.11 -8.22 -1.94
N CYS A 119 -10.06 -7.52 -2.38
CA CYS A 119 -9.72 -7.33 -3.79
C CYS A 119 -8.73 -8.40 -4.26
N LYS A 120 -9.22 -9.47 -4.91
CA LYS A 120 -8.43 -10.65 -5.35
C LYS A 120 -7.24 -10.33 -6.27
N HIS A 121 -7.27 -9.19 -6.95
CA HIS A 121 -6.20 -8.77 -7.86
C HIS A 121 -5.04 -8.07 -7.15
N VAL A 122 -5.25 -7.61 -5.92
CA VAL A 122 -4.20 -6.98 -5.10
C VAL A 122 -3.31 -8.07 -4.54
N VAL A 123 -2.08 -8.19 -5.06
CA VAL A 123 -1.12 -9.21 -4.62
C VAL A 123 -0.21 -8.75 -3.49
N GLY A 124 -0.20 -7.46 -3.19
CA GLY A 124 0.60 -6.89 -2.11
C GLY A 124 0.17 -5.48 -1.74
N ILE A 125 0.44 -5.11 -0.52
CA ILE A 125 0.23 -3.76 0.02
C ILE A 125 1.46 -3.33 0.81
N CYS A 126 1.74 -2.02 0.84
CA CYS A 126 2.76 -1.45 1.71
C CYS A 126 2.19 -0.22 2.44
N TYR A 127 2.27 -0.25 3.76
CA TYR A 127 1.79 0.86 4.58
C TYR A 127 2.81 2.01 4.62
N THR A 128 2.34 3.21 4.39
CA THR A 128 3.12 4.44 4.52
C THR A 128 2.79 5.10 5.86
N GLN A 129 3.70 4.95 6.90
CA GLN A 129 4.99 4.33 6.83
C GLN A 129 5.37 3.64 8.15
N LEU A 130 6.51 2.97 8.22
CA LEU A 130 6.94 2.28 9.43
C LEU A 130 7.25 3.26 10.57
N THR A 131 8.06 4.29 10.31
CA THR A 131 8.42 5.33 11.28
C THR A 131 8.09 6.71 10.74
N ASP A 132 7.87 7.68 11.62
CA ASP A 132 7.84 9.09 11.22
C ASP A 132 9.14 9.50 10.52
N VAL A 133 9.03 10.41 9.56
CA VAL A 133 10.18 11.01 8.87
C VAL A 133 10.02 12.53 8.94
N GLU A 134 10.88 13.15 9.75
CA GLU A 134 10.86 14.62 9.96
C GLU A 134 9.44 15.14 10.29
N GLN A 135 8.85 15.94 9.42
CA GLN A 135 7.51 16.52 9.57
C GLN A 135 6.39 15.56 9.18
N GLU A 136 6.68 14.47 8.48
CA GLU A 136 5.69 13.48 8.07
C GLU A 136 5.41 12.51 9.20
N LYS A 137 4.19 12.56 9.75
CA LYS A 137 3.81 11.87 10.99
C LYS A 137 2.82 10.71 10.78
N ASN A 138 3.00 9.95 9.70
CA ASN A 138 2.17 8.77 9.37
C ASN A 138 2.72 7.45 9.95
N GLY A 139 3.86 7.48 10.62
CA GLY A 139 4.52 6.27 11.12
C GLY A 139 3.68 5.48 12.11
N ILE A 140 3.81 4.15 12.09
CA ILE A 140 3.36 3.26 13.17
C ILE A 140 4.22 3.48 14.42
N TYR A 141 5.47 3.90 14.21
CA TYR A 141 6.41 4.28 15.24
C TYR A 141 6.76 5.76 15.13
N TYR A 142 7.15 6.35 16.23
CA TYR A 142 7.79 7.66 16.23
C TYR A 142 9.15 7.62 15.49
N TYR A 143 9.71 8.79 15.23
CA TYR A 143 11.02 8.93 14.57
C TYR A 143 12.14 8.17 15.30
N ASP A 144 12.10 8.14 16.64
CA ASP A 144 13.04 7.41 17.50
C ASP A 144 12.76 5.90 17.58
N ARG A 145 11.78 5.41 16.79
CA ARG A 145 11.31 4.01 16.73
C ARG A 145 10.57 3.50 17.97
N THR A 146 10.17 4.38 18.88
CA THR A 146 9.23 4.00 19.94
C THR A 146 7.82 3.81 19.36
N PRO A 147 7.05 2.81 19.83
CA PRO A 147 5.71 2.56 19.31
C PRO A 147 4.74 3.71 19.58
N LYS A 148 3.94 4.11 18.59
CA LYS A 148 2.79 5.01 18.79
C LYS A 148 1.54 4.27 19.25
N PHE A 149 1.44 3.00 18.84
CA PHE A 149 0.25 2.18 18.95
C PHE A 149 0.57 0.82 19.57
N ASP A 150 -0.47 0.07 19.93
CA ASP A 150 -0.30 -1.34 20.30
C ASP A 150 0.15 -2.15 19.07
N VAL A 151 1.42 -2.54 19.09
CA VAL A 151 2.09 -3.26 18.00
C VAL A 151 1.44 -4.63 17.76
N ALA A 152 0.97 -5.31 18.81
CA ALA A 152 0.30 -6.60 18.67
C ALA A 152 -1.03 -6.45 17.94
N ARG A 153 -1.80 -5.41 18.25
CA ARG A 153 -3.03 -5.09 17.55
C ARG A 153 -2.78 -4.70 16.08
N ILE A 154 -1.79 -3.87 15.80
CA ILE A 154 -1.38 -3.54 14.42
C ILE A 154 -1.03 -4.81 13.65
N LYS A 155 -0.19 -5.67 14.23
CA LYS A 155 0.20 -6.94 13.63
C LYS A 155 -1.03 -7.80 13.30
N SER A 156 -1.97 -7.95 14.22
CA SER A 156 -3.18 -8.75 14.02
C SER A 156 -4.05 -8.24 12.86
N ILE A 157 -4.11 -6.90 12.65
CA ILE A 157 -4.84 -6.31 11.52
C ILE A 157 -4.17 -6.70 10.20
N PHE A 158 -2.85 -6.60 10.09
CA PHE A 158 -2.12 -6.96 8.87
C PHE A 158 -2.12 -8.47 8.58
N GLU A 159 -2.13 -9.31 9.62
CA GLU A 159 -2.10 -10.78 9.48
C GLU A 159 -3.46 -11.41 9.15
N LYS A 160 -4.53 -10.65 9.05
CA LYS A 160 -5.83 -11.17 8.60
C LYS A 160 -5.70 -11.91 7.27
N ILE A 161 -6.33 -13.06 7.17
CA ILE A 161 -6.33 -13.86 5.95
C ILE A 161 -7.46 -13.38 5.03
N PRO A 162 -7.19 -13.15 3.72
CA PRO A 162 -8.25 -12.80 2.77
C PRO A 162 -9.35 -13.86 2.72
N SER A 163 -10.61 -13.43 2.64
CA SER A 163 -11.78 -14.33 2.66
C SER A 163 -11.87 -15.30 1.46
N TYR A 164 -11.14 -15.01 0.37
CA TYR A 164 -11.09 -15.88 -0.81
C TYR A 164 -10.03 -16.99 -0.73
N ILE A 165 -9.25 -17.04 0.34
CA ILE A 165 -8.30 -18.13 0.59
C ILE A 165 -9.05 -19.24 1.32
N GLU A 166 -9.35 -20.32 0.60
CA GLU A 166 -10.15 -21.44 1.11
C GLU A 166 -9.41 -22.27 2.16
N ASN A 167 -8.08 -22.42 1.99
CA ASN A 167 -7.25 -23.19 2.90
C ASN A 167 -6.06 -22.35 3.43
N PRO A 168 -6.20 -21.73 4.61
CA PRO A 168 -5.11 -20.94 5.21
C PRO A 168 -3.81 -21.73 5.47
N GLN A 169 -3.89 -23.08 5.54
CA GLN A 169 -2.73 -23.94 5.74
C GLN A 169 -1.74 -23.86 4.56
N ASP A 170 -2.24 -23.61 3.36
CA ASP A 170 -1.39 -23.46 2.16
C ASP A 170 -0.46 -22.25 2.27
N LEU A 171 -0.79 -21.27 3.08
CA LEU A 171 0.07 -20.12 3.37
C LEU A 171 1.18 -20.44 4.39
N SER A 172 0.94 -21.40 5.30
CA SER A 172 1.96 -21.81 6.28
C SER A 172 3.08 -22.61 5.63
N ASP A 173 2.75 -23.45 4.68
CA ASP A 173 3.70 -24.28 3.94
C ASP A 173 4.63 -23.45 3.04
N TRP A 174 4.17 -22.28 2.59
CA TRP A 174 5.00 -21.34 1.84
C TRP A 174 6.02 -20.60 2.72
N LYS A 175 5.66 -20.29 3.98
CA LYS A 175 6.58 -19.63 4.95
C LYS A 175 7.68 -20.56 5.46
N ALA A 176 7.52 -21.88 5.29
CA ALA A 176 8.46 -22.89 5.78
C ALA A 176 9.53 -23.32 4.74
N LYS A 177 9.49 -22.75 3.53
CA LYS A 177 10.45 -22.99 2.44
C LYS A 177 11.37 -21.78 2.25
#